data_b0e93fd7cbfaeebde14881249350bf5c
#
_entry.id   b0e93fd7cbfaeebde14881249350bf5c
#
_cell.length_a   1.000
_cell.length_b   1.000
_cell.length_c   1.000
_cell.angle_alpha   90.00
_cell.angle_beta   90.00
_cell.angle_gamma   90.00
#
_symmetry.space_group_name_H-M   'P 1'
#
loop_
_entity.id
_entity.type
_entity.pdbx_description
1 polymer ?
#
loop_
_entity_poly.entity_id
_entity_poly.type
_entity_poly.pdbx_seq_one_letter_code
_entity_poly.pdbx_strand_id
1 'polypeptide(L)'
;EAVVFMFDDRASAGGDTTIDAVGGFKFLVDALIYRQYRYRNLKSWLKGKKYTPKVILLVANKADKWWDEQANTLWQQQRLGEHRIFDPFREDLIRLQKAGIPTRRGMMATRIGWNVENTMVDLLST
;
A
#
# COMPACT_ATOMS: atom_id res chain seq x y z
N GLU A 1 1.08 6.78 -13.50
CA GLU A 1 1.45 7.32 -12.19
C GLU A 1 1.28 6.27 -11.11
N ALA A 2 2.26 6.14 -10.23
CA ALA A 2 2.25 5.19 -9.13
C ALA A 2 2.33 5.94 -7.80
N VAL A 3 1.64 5.40 -6.79
CA VAL A 3 1.65 5.96 -5.44
C VAL A 3 2.28 4.94 -4.50
N VAL A 4 3.24 5.38 -3.71
CA VAL A 4 3.89 4.56 -2.69
C VAL A 4 3.49 5.08 -1.33
N PHE A 5 2.92 4.22 -0.51
CA PHE A 5 2.64 4.51 0.89
C PHE A 5 3.50 3.61 1.77
N MET A 6 4.34 4.21 2.59
CA MET A 6 5.29 3.49 3.44
C MET A 6 4.90 3.60 4.91
N PHE A 7 4.97 2.50 5.63
CA PHE A 7 4.70 2.45 7.06
C PHE A 7 5.68 1.50 7.76
N ASP A 8 5.69 1.48 9.08
CA ASP A 8 6.55 0.60 9.87
C ASP A 8 5.75 -0.20 10.91
N ASP A 9 6.44 -0.98 11.73
CA ASP A 9 5.84 -1.87 12.74
C ASP A 9 4.98 -1.15 13.78
N ARG A 10 5.17 0.14 13.98
CA ARG A 10 4.33 0.93 14.88
C ARG A 10 2.88 0.97 14.43
N ALA A 11 2.64 0.77 13.14
CA ALA A 11 1.29 0.68 12.61
C ALA A 11 0.53 -0.54 13.12
N SER A 12 1.21 -1.62 13.51
CA SER A 12 0.59 -2.85 14.02
C SER A 12 0.61 -2.95 15.54
N ALA A 13 1.33 -2.06 16.23
CA ALA A 13 1.54 -2.13 17.67
C ALA A 13 0.40 -1.56 18.52
N GLY A 14 -0.61 -0.92 17.92
CA GLY A 14 -1.76 -0.39 18.65
C GLY A 14 -1.51 0.92 19.40
N GLY A 15 -0.45 1.65 19.09
CA GLY A 15 -0.17 2.96 19.67
C GLY A 15 -0.72 4.12 18.83
N ASP A 16 -0.47 5.34 19.26
CA ASP A 16 -0.91 6.56 18.56
C ASP A 16 -0.41 6.60 17.11
N THR A 17 0.78 6.08 16.86
CA THR A 17 1.37 6.00 15.52
C THR A 17 0.62 5.05 14.59
N THR A 18 -0.05 4.03 15.14
CA THR A 18 -0.93 3.14 14.36
C THR A 18 -2.09 3.93 13.78
N ILE A 19 -2.71 4.76 14.59
CA ILE A 19 -3.81 5.64 14.15
C ILE A 19 -3.33 6.53 13.03
N ASP A 20 -2.14 7.12 13.17
CA ASP A 20 -1.58 8.02 12.16
C ASP A 20 -1.31 7.30 10.83
N ALA A 21 -0.70 6.12 10.87
CA ALA A 21 -0.38 5.37 9.65
C ALA A 21 -1.65 4.84 8.97
N VAL A 22 -2.53 4.18 9.69
CA VAL A 22 -3.77 3.63 9.15
C VAL A 22 -4.71 4.76 8.74
N GLY A 23 -4.84 5.79 9.56
CA GLY A 23 -5.65 6.97 9.25
C GLY A 23 -5.13 7.72 8.03
N GLY A 24 -3.82 7.85 7.89
CA GLY A 24 -3.19 8.46 6.72
C GLY A 24 -3.47 7.69 5.45
N PHE A 25 -3.38 6.37 5.50
CA PHE A 25 -3.71 5.52 4.35
C PHE A 25 -5.20 5.61 4.01
N LYS A 26 -6.06 5.58 5.01
CA LYS A 26 -7.50 5.74 4.82
C LYS A 26 -7.83 7.08 4.15
N PHE A 27 -7.19 8.15 4.59
CA PHE A 27 -7.35 9.48 3.99
C PHE A 27 -6.94 9.47 2.52
N LEU A 28 -5.82 8.84 2.20
CA LEU A 28 -5.35 8.69 0.82
C LEU A 28 -6.37 7.93 -0.03
N VAL A 29 -6.88 6.81 0.49
CA VAL A 29 -7.87 5.98 -0.20
C VAL A 29 -9.16 6.77 -0.44
N ASP A 30 -9.65 7.47 0.58
CA ASP A 30 -10.85 8.31 0.46
C ASP A 30 -10.68 9.39 -0.61
N ALA A 31 -9.52 10.03 -0.64
CA ALA A 31 -9.22 11.07 -1.62
C ALA A 31 -9.18 10.52 -3.05
N LEU A 32 -8.57 9.35 -3.24
CA LEU A 32 -8.48 8.72 -4.56
C LEU A 32 -9.85 8.26 -5.07
N ILE A 33 -10.65 7.67 -4.21
CA ILE A 33 -12.00 7.22 -4.56
C ILE A 33 -12.90 8.41 -4.87
N TYR A 34 -12.81 9.49 -4.08
CA TYR A 34 -13.55 10.71 -4.32
C TYR A 34 -13.17 11.35 -5.66
N ARG A 35 -11.89 11.43 -5.98
CA ARG A 35 -11.41 11.95 -7.27
C ARG A 35 -11.94 11.12 -8.43
N GLN A 36 -11.91 9.80 -8.30
CA GLN A 36 -12.41 8.89 -9.33
C GLN A 36 -13.91 9.10 -9.55
N TYR A 37 -14.68 9.21 -8.48
CA TYR A 37 -16.12 9.47 -8.54
C TYR A 37 -16.44 10.80 -9.20
N ARG A 38 -15.80 11.86 -8.75
CA ARG A 38 -16.00 13.21 -9.30
C ARG A 38 -15.63 13.26 -10.78
N TYR A 39 -14.56 12.61 -11.15
CA TYR A 39 -14.12 12.55 -12.53
C TYR A 39 -15.12 11.80 -13.42
N ARG A 40 -15.70 10.72 -12.94
CA ARG A 40 -16.75 10.00 -13.67
C ARG A 40 -17.95 10.87 -13.95
N ASN A 41 -18.36 11.69 -12.98
CA ASN A 41 -19.51 12.57 -13.13
C ASN A 41 -19.24 13.75 -14.08
N LEU A 42 -18.01 14.20 -14.18
CA LEU A 42 -17.59 15.26 -15.08
C LEU A 42 -17.13 14.75 -16.44
N LYS A 43 -17.01 13.45 -16.60
CA LYS A 43 -16.45 12.83 -17.80
C LYS A 43 -17.21 13.18 -19.07
N SER A 44 -18.51 13.23 -19.01
CA SER A 44 -19.35 13.61 -20.16
C SER A 44 -19.13 15.06 -20.58
N TRP A 45 -18.66 15.88 -19.65
CA TRP A 45 -18.41 17.29 -19.87
C TRP A 45 -17.03 17.59 -20.46
N LEU A 46 -16.00 16.96 -19.90
CA LEU A 46 -14.63 17.37 -20.16
C LEU A 46 -13.92 16.52 -21.20
N LYS A 47 -14.49 15.38 -21.59
CA LYS A 47 -13.84 14.37 -22.46
C LYS A 47 -12.40 14.09 -21.99
N GLY A 48 -12.16 14.24 -20.68
CA GLY A 48 -10.84 14.18 -20.09
C GLY A 48 -10.40 12.77 -19.75
N LYS A 49 -9.12 12.65 -19.43
CA LYS A 49 -8.51 11.38 -19.03
C LYS A 49 -8.96 10.99 -17.63
N LYS A 50 -9.33 9.72 -17.45
CA LYS A 50 -9.58 9.13 -16.14
C LYS A 50 -8.33 9.26 -15.27
N TYR A 51 -8.42 10.00 -14.17
CA TYR A 51 -7.32 10.06 -13.22
C TYR A 51 -7.41 8.89 -12.25
N THR A 52 -6.73 7.81 -12.59
CA THR A 52 -6.58 6.65 -11.72
C THR A 52 -5.11 6.31 -11.65
N PRO A 53 -4.53 6.19 -10.45
CA PRO A 53 -3.16 5.71 -10.35
C PRO A 53 -3.02 4.35 -11.02
N LYS A 54 -1.88 4.10 -11.65
CA LYS A 54 -1.59 2.78 -12.24
C LYS A 54 -1.50 1.71 -11.17
N VAL A 55 -0.94 2.05 -10.02
CA VAL A 55 -0.76 1.13 -8.91
C VAL A 55 -0.56 1.91 -7.62
N ILE A 56 -1.04 1.34 -6.53
CA ILE A 56 -0.70 1.78 -5.17
C ILE A 56 0.15 0.69 -4.54
N LEU A 57 1.35 1.06 -4.13
CA LEU A 57 2.27 0.16 -3.45
C LEU A 57 2.26 0.48 -1.95
N LEU A 58 1.79 -0.46 -1.15
CA LEU A 58 1.82 -0.38 0.31
C LEU A 58 3.07 -1.11 0.79
N VAL A 59 3.99 -0.38 1.39
CA VAL A 59 5.30 -0.91 1.77
C VAL A 59 5.47 -0.90 3.28
N ALA A 60 5.71 -2.08 3.86
CA ALA A 60 6.11 -2.22 5.25
C ALA A 60 7.63 -2.07 5.34
N ASN A 61 8.08 -0.98 5.96
CA ASN A 61 9.49 -0.70 6.17
C ASN A 61 9.98 -1.23 7.52
N LYS A 62 11.28 -1.14 7.75
CA LYS A 62 11.94 -1.59 8.99
C LYS A 62 11.71 -3.07 9.29
N ALA A 63 11.71 -3.90 8.25
CA ALA A 63 11.51 -5.34 8.40
C ALA A 63 12.49 -5.99 9.38
N ASP A 64 13.69 -5.43 9.52
CA ASP A 64 14.68 -5.87 10.49
C ASP A 64 14.20 -5.81 11.94
N LYS A 65 13.18 -4.99 12.24
CA LYS A 65 12.66 -4.81 13.60
C LYS A 65 11.45 -5.69 13.93
N TRP A 66 10.65 -6.06 12.92
CA TRP A 66 9.40 -6.80 13.17
C TRP A 66 9.36 -8.17 12.50
N TRP A 67 10.47 -8.61 11.90
CA TRP A 67 10.56 -9.91 11.24
C TRP A 67 10.31 -11.05 12.25
N ASP A 68 9.43 -11.98 11.89
CA ASP A 68 9.04 -13.11 12.73
C ASP A 68 9.04 -14.42 11.93
N GLU A 69 8.62 -15.52 12.57
CA GLU A 69 8.57 -16.82 11.91
C GLU A 69 7.54 -16.85 10.78
N GLN A 70 6.42 -16.15 10.95
CA GLN A 70 5.43 -16.02 9.89
C GLN A 70 6.03 -15.35 8.64
N ALA A 71 6.79 -14.27 8.84
CA ALA A 71 7.48 -13.60 7.76
C ALA A 71 8.47 -14.53 7.06
N ASN A 72 9.19 -15.31 7.82
CA ASN A 72 10.16 -16.27 7.28
C ASN A 72 9.49 -17.33 6.42
N THR A 73 8.39 -17.90 6.89
CA THR A 73 7.60 -18.89 6.16
C THR A 73 7.01 -18.29 4.89
N LEU A 74 6.44 -17.10 4.99
CA LEU A 74 5.84 -16.42 3.84
C LEU A 74 6.90 -16.00 2.80
N TRP A 75 8.09 -15.63 3.26
CA TRP A 75 9.21 -15.33 2.37
C TRP A 75 9.59 -16.55 1.53
N GLN A 76 9.69 -17.71 2.14
CA GLN A 76 10.01 -18.96 1.45
C GLN A 76 8.92 -19.34 0.43
N GLN A 77 7.67 -19.00 0.74
CA GLN A 77 6.52 -19.26 -0.12
C GLN A 77 6.25 -18.14 -1.14
N GLN A 78 7.03 -17.08 -1.13
CA GLN A 78 6.82 -15.89 -1.97
C GLN A 78 5.44 -15.23 -1.73
N ARG A 79 4.99 -15.23 -0.48
CA ARG A 79 3.66 -14.74 -0.07
C ARG A 79 3.74 -13.68 1.02
N LEU A 80 4.79 -12.88 1.05
CA LEU A 80 5.00 -11.86 2.08
C LEU A 80 3.84 -10.86 2.20
N GLY A 81 3.12 -10.59 1.12
CA GLY A 81 1.96 -9.70 1.16
C GLY A 81 0.82 -10.18 2.04
N GLU A 82 0.85 -11.43 2.49
CA GLU A 82 -0.15 -12.00 3.39
C GLU A 82 0.24 -11.90 4.87
N HIS A 83 1.37 -11.25 5.16
CA HIS A 83 1.81 -11.08 6.55
C HIS A 83 0.83 -10.22 7.34
N ARG A 84 0.67 -10.55 8.62
CA ARG A 84 -0.23 -9.84 9.54
C ARG A 84 0.04 -8.35 9.70
N ILE A 85 1.24 -7.88 9.32
CA ILE A 85 1.58 -6.46 9.39
C ILE A 85 0.67 -5.60 8.48
N PHE A 86 0.09 -6.23 7.45
CA PHE A 86 -0.83 -5.55 6.54
C PHE A 86 -2.29 -5.59 7.01
N ASP A 87 -2.62 -6.34 8.06
CA ASP A 87 -4.01 -6.51 8.51
C ASP A 87 -4.74 -5.20 8.84
N PRO A 88 -4.11 -4.20 9.48
CA PRO A 88 -4.78 -2.93 9.75
C PRO A 88 -5.22 -2.17 8.49
N PHE A 89 -4.62 -2.48 7.35
CA PHE A 89 -4.91 -1.83 6.07
C PHE A 89 -5.86 -2.63 5.18
N ARG A 90 -6.26 -3.81 5.62
CA ARG A 90 -7.04 -4.75 4.78
C ARG A 90 -8.32 -4.14 4.24
N GLU A 91 -9.09 -3.46 5.09
CA GLU A 91 -10.36 -2.86 4.70
C GLU A 91 -10.17 -1.83 3.57
N ASP A 92 -9.17 -0.97 3.71
CA ASP A 92 -8.88 0.06 2.71
C ASP A 92 -8.32 -0.54 1.43
N LEU A 93 -7.53 -1.62 1.52
CA LEU A 93 -7.06 -2.36 0.35
C LEU A 93 -8.23 -2.98 -0.43
N ILE A 94 -9.22 -3.50 0.26
CA ILE A 94 -10.44 -4.03 -0.36
C ILE A 94 -11.21 -2.91 -1.06
N ARG A 95 -11.31 -1.75 -0.44
CA ARG A 95 -11.96 -0.58 -1.05
C ARG A 95 -11.27 -0.16 -2.35
N LEU A 96 -9.95 -0.14 -2.38
CA LEU A 96 -9.18 0.15 -3.59
C LEU A 96 -9.42 -0.89 -4.67
N GLN A 97 -9.44 -2.15 -4.31
CA GLN A 97 -9.73 -3.24 -5.24
C GLN A 97 -11.12 -3.08 -5.87
N LYS A 98 -12.13 -2.78 -5.05
CA LYS A 98 -13.50 -2.54 -5.53
C LYS A 98 -13.61 -1.32 -6.44
N ALA A 99 -12.75 -0.33 -6.22
CA ALA A 99 -12.68 0.87 -7.07
C ALA A 99 -11.90 0.64 -8.37
N GLY A 100 -11.34 -0.56 -8.57
CA GLY A 100 -10.56 -0.88 -9.76
C GLY A 100 -9.15 -0.31 -9.75
N ILE A 101 -8.62 0.03 -8.58
CA ILE A 101 -7.26 0.56 -8.43
C ILE A 101 -6.34 -0.59 -8.04
N PRO A 102 -5.36 -0.95 -8.88
CA PRO A 102 -4.43 -2.03 -8.56
C PRO A 102 -3.60 -1.71 -7.31
N THR A 103 -3.43 -2.71 -6.46
CA THR A 103 -2.62 -2.59 -5.25
C THR A 103 -1.56 -3.67 -5.20
N ARG A 104 -0.41 -3.31 -4.65
CA ARG A 104 0.67 -4.25 -4.36
C ARG A 104 1.18 -4.02 -2.95
N ARG A 105 1.72 -5.07 -2.34
CA ARG A 105 2.28 -5.03 -1.00
C ARG A 105 3.74 -5.40 -1.08
N GLY A 106 4.58 -4.61 -0.42
CA GLY A 106 6.01 -4.85 -0.38
C GLY A 106 6.56 -4.70 1.03
N MET A 107 7.74 -5.21 1.23
CA MET A 107 8.48 -5.11 2.49
C MET A 107 9.92 -4.74 2.21
N MET A 108 10.49 -3.92 3.08
CA MET A 108 11.90 -3.57 2.99
C MET A 108 12.46 -3.12 4.33
N ALA A 109 13.76 -3.04 4.42
CA ALA A 109 14.48 -2.47 5.55
C ALA A 109 15.51 -1.48 5.00
N THR A 110 15.12 -0.22 4.87
CA THR A 110 15.97 0.81 4.24
C THR A 110 17.28 1.02 4.97
N ARG A 111 17.28 0.87 6.30
CA ARG A 111 18.48 1.05 7.12
C ARG A 111 19.63 0.11 6.72
N ILE A 112 19.30 -1.11 6.31
CA ILE A 112 20.29 -2.13 5.91
C ILE A 112 20.26 -2.42 4.42
N GLY A 113 19.46 -1.69 3.65
CA GLY A 113 19.32 -1.87 2.20
C GLY A 113 18.61 -3.14 1.77
N TRP A 114 17.98 -3.87 2.70
CA TRP A 114 17.31 -5.12 2.36
C TRP A 114 16.05 -4.91 1.52
N ASN A 115 15.97 -5.62 0.43
CA ASN A 115 14.81 -5.69 -0.47
C ASN A 115 14.38 -4.33 -1.06
N VAL A 116 15.18 -3.29 -0.93
CA VAL A 116 14.86 -1.96 -1.47
C VAL A 116 14.83 -2.00 -2.99
N GLU A 117 15.85 -2.59 -3.59
CA GLU A 117 15.96 -2.69 -5.04
C GLU A 117 14.79 -3.48 -5.63
N ASN A 118 14.46 -4.64 -5.07
CA ASN A 118 13.36 -5.47 -5.56
C ASN A 118 12.02 -4.73 -5.47
N THR A 119 11.79 -4.01 -4.37
CA THR A 119 10.57 -3.23 -4.18
C THR A 119 10.48 -2.12 -5.23
N MET A 120 11.58 -1.44 -5.52
CA MET A 120 11.61 -0.38 -6.53
C MET A 120 11.46 -0.94 -7.94
N VAL A 121 12.06 -2.10 -8.22
CA VAL A 121 11.90 -2.78 -9.52
C VAL A 121 10.44 -3.17 -9.74
N ASP A 122 9.78 -3.71 -8.73
CA ASP A 122 8.35 -4.04 -8.82
C ASP A 122 7.51 -2.79 -9.12
N LEU A 123 7.83 -1.68 -8.49
CA LEU A 123 7.14 -0.42 -8.75
C LEU A 123 7.34 0.04 -10.20
N LEU A 124 8.56 -0.03 -10.70
CA LEU A 124 8.91 0.45 -12.04
C LEU A 124 8.39 -0.46 -13.15
N SER A 125 8.22 -1.76 -12.88
CA SER A 125 7.71 -2.72 -13.88
C SER A 125 6.19 -2.72 -14.00
N THR A 126 5.53 -1.88 -13.24
CA THR A 126 4.09 -1.70 -13.29
C THR A 126 3.73 -0.56 -14.23
#